data_f050b6d536ef915291035080633cc059
#
_entry.id   f050b6d536ef915291035080633cc059
#
_cell.length_a   1.000
_cell.length_b   1.000
_cell.length_c   1.000
_cell.angle_alpha   90.00
_cell.angle_beta   90.00
_cell.angle_gamma   90.00
#
_symmetry.space_group_name_H-M   'P 1'
#
loop_
_entity.id
_entity.type
_entity.pdbx_description
1 polymer ?
#
loop_
_entity_poly.entity_id
_entity_poly.type
_entity_poly.pdbx_seq_one_letter_code
_entity_poly.pdbx_strand_id
1 'polypeptide(L)'
;MDYREEFLQIWHQHVSRPGSEKLLDWLDNKTDFFSAPASTRFHGACDGGLCMHSLNVYHALHDGFFTEGESEESFAICALLHDLCKANYYKKGTRNVKNDATGQWEKVPSYSVEDLFPYGPVSYTHLRAHETSQDL
;
A
#
# COMPACT_ATOMS: atom_id res chain seq x y z
N MET A 1 -0.40 1.60 19.07
CA MET A 1 -0.92 0.59 18.12
C MET A 1 -0.17 0.74 16.79
N ASP A 2 0.34 -0.34 16.25
CA ASP A 2 1.01 -0.24 14.97
C ASP A 2 0.01 -0.29 13.80
N TYR A 3 0.50 -0.01 12.60
CA TYR A 3 -0.37 0.09 11.43
C TYR A 3 -1.02 -1.24 11.06
N ARG A 4 -0.30 -2.35 11.24
CA ARG A 4 -0.84 -3.67 10.98
C ARG A 4 -2.01 -3.97 11.92
N GLU A 5 -1.85 -3.70 13.21
CA GLU A 5 -2.93 -3.92 14.19
C GLU A 5 -4.15 -3.08 13.88
N GLU A 6 -3.95 -1.81 13.54
CA GLU A 6 -5.06 -0.91 13.18
C GLU A 6 -5.78 -1.40 11.92
N PHE A 7 -5.03 -1.83 10.90
CA PHE A 7 -5.61 -2.41 9.68
C PHE A 7 -6.46 -3.63 10.02
N LEU A 8 -5.94 -4.55 10.83
CA LEU A 8 -6.65 -5.75 11.21
C LEU A 8 -7.94 -5.44 11.99
N GLN A 9 -7.89 -4.45 12.87
CA GLN A 9 -9.08 -4.04 13.63
C GLN A 9 -10.18 -3.52 12.70
N ILE A 10 -9.83 -2.64 11.78
CA ILE A 10 -10.81 -2.08 10.84
C ILE A 10 -11.36 -3.20 9.95
N TRP A 11 -10.51 -4.07 9.46
CA TRP A 11 -10.90 -5.19 8.62
C TRP A 11 -11.90 -6.10 9.35
N HIS A 12 -11.55 -6.55 10.55
CA HIS A 12 -12.43 -7.45 11.31
C HIS A 12 -13.72 -6.77 11.76
N GLN A 13 -13.71 -5.48 11.98
CA GLN A 13 -14.88 -4.73 12.39
C GLN A 13 -15.90 -4.59 11.25
N HIS A 14 -15.45 -4.37 10.04
CA HIS A 14 -16.31 -3.98 8.91
C HIS A 14 -16.43 -5.01 7.81
N VAL A 15 -15.46 -5.91 7.66
CA VAL A 15 -15.42 -6.82 6.52
C VAL A 15 -15.74 -8.24 6.96
N SER A 16 -16.83 -8.78 6.39
CA SER A 16 -17.28 -10.13 6.72
C SER A 16 -17.63 -10.97 5.50
N ARG A 17 -17.37 -10.48 4.29
CA ARG A 17 -17.67 -11.20 3.06
C ARG A 17 -16.94 -12.55 3.01
N PRO A 18 -17.54 -13.56 2.35
CA PRO A 18 -16.85 -14.84 2.13
C PRO A 18 -15.51 -14.61 1.46
N GLY A 19 -14.47 -15.28 1.97
CA GLY A 19 -13.11 -15.13 1.46
C GLY A 19 -12.30 -14.01 2.09
N SER A 20 -12.90 -13.17 2.93
CA SER A 20 -12.20 -12.03 3.54
C SER A 20 -11.05 -12.48 4.46
N GLU A 21 -11.24 -13.55 5.22
CA GLU A 21 -10.19 -14.08 6.09
C GLU A 21 -9.08 -14.76 5.29
N LYS A 22 -9.41 -15.41 4.19
CA LYS A 22 -8.40 -15.98 3.29
C LYS A 22 -7.56 -14.91 2.63
N LEU A 23 -8.18 -13.81 2.22
CA LEU A 23 -7.45 -12.68 1.66
C LEU A 23 -6.51 -12.07 2.69
N LEU A 24 -6.99 -11.87 3.90
CA LEU A 24 -6.17 -11.32 4.98
C LEU A 24 -4.98 -12.21 5.30
N ASP A 25 -5.20 -13.53 5.37
CA ASP A 25 -4.12 -14.49 5.59
C ASP A 25 -3.10 -14.44 4.45
N TRP A 26 -3.55 -14.33 3.20
CA TRP A 26 -2.68 -14.20 2.05
C TRP A 26 -1.86 -12.92 2.11
N LEU A 27 -2.47 -11.79 2.45
CA LEU A 27 -1.76 -10.51 2.60
C LEU A 27 -0.67 -10.59 3.65
N ASP A 28 -0.97 -11.24 4.78
CA ASP A 28 -0.05 -11.31 5.93
C ASP A 28 1.09 -12.31 5.70
N ASN A 29 0.80 -13.46 5.08
CA ASN A 29 1.75 -14.57 4.99
C ASN A 29 2.38 -14.77 3.62
N LYS A 30 1.76 -14.29 2.56
CA LYS A 30 2.23 -14.52 1.18
C LYS A 30 2.67 -13.25 0.46
N THR A 31 2.50 -12.08 1.08
CA THR A 31 2.91 -10.81 0.51
C THR A 31 3.64 -9.97 1.55
N ASP A 32 4.28 -8.91 1.10
CA ASP A 32 4.93 -7.94 1.96
C ASP A 32 4.04 -6.71 2.24
N PHE A 33 2.71 -6.82 2.07
CA PHE A 33 1.80 -5.69 2.19
C PHE A 33 2.00 -4.90 3.48
N PHE A 34 2.17 -5.58 4.61
CA PHE A 34 2.29 -4.92 5.91
C PHE A 34 3.68 -4.36 6.19
N SER A 35 4.69 -4.74 5.42
CA SER A 35 6.06 -4.24 5.57
C SER A 35 6.53 -3.38 4.41
N ALA A 36 5.86 -3.43 3.26
CA ALA A 36 6.26 -2.73 2.06
C ALA A 36 6.16 -1.20 2.20
N PRO A 37 6.98 -0.44 1.46
CA PRO A 37 6.80 0.99 1.36
C PRO A 37 5.66 1.35 0.41
N ALA A 38 5.15 2.57 0.52
CA ALA A 38 4.15 3.09 -0.41
C ALA A 38 4.77 3.73 -1.65
N SER A 39 6.05 4.11 -1.57
CA SER A 39 6.78 4.73 -2.67
C SER A 39 8.28 4.53 -2.47
N THR A 40 9.07 4.92 -3.47
CA THR A 40 10.54 4.83 -3.37
C THR A 40 11.15 6.09 -2.77
N ARG A 41 10.52 7.27 -2.89
CA ARG A 41 11.13 8.55 -2.51
C ARG A 41 10.20 9.50 -1.77
N PHE A 42 8.89 9.29 -1.83
CA PHE A 42 7.91 10.24 -1.32
C PHE A 42 7.24 9.69 -0.06
N HIS A 43 5.98 10.03 0.16
CA HIS A 43 5.24 9.58 1.32
C HIS A 43 5.27 8.07 1.45
N GLY A 44 5.55 7.60 2.64
CA GLY A 44 5.55 6.18 2.92
C GLY A 44 6.74 5.41 2.36
N ALA A 45 7.85 6.09 2.05
CA ALA A 45 9.09 5.43 1.63
C ALA A 45 9.83 4.84 2.85
N CYS A 46 9.15 3.97 3.58
CA CYS A 46 9.63 3.35 4.81
C CYS A 46 8.93 2.01 5.02
N ASP A 47 9.48 1.19 5.90
CA ASP A 47 8.84 -0.07 6.29
C ASP A 47 7.45 0.20 6.84
N GLY A 48 6.46 -0.54 6.35
CA GLY A 48 5.07 -0.36 6.74
C GLY A 48 4.38 0.83 6.08
N GLY A 49 5.06 1.55 5.19
CA GLY A 49 4.52 2.74 4.53
C GLY A 49 3.29 2.47 3.69
N LEU A 50 3.22 1.31 3.04
CA LEU A 50 2.04 0.94 2.24
C LEU A 50 0.80 0.77 3.12
N CYS A 51 0.92 0.07 4.22
CA CYS A 51 -0.16 -0.10 5.17
C CYS A 51 -0.56 1.25 5.79
N MET A 52 0.42 2.04 6.21
CA MET A 52 0.18 3.38 6.74
C MET A 52 -0.59 4.25 5.74
N HIS A 53 -0.18 4.25 4.48
CA HIS A 53 -0.84 5.02 3.43
C HIS A 53 -2.28 4.56 3.23
N SER A 54 -2.51 3.26 3.20
CA SER A 54 -3.86 2.71 3.05
C SER A 54 -4.77 3.13 4.20
N LEU A 55 -4.25 3.13 5.43
CA LEU A 55 -5.00 3.60 6.61
C LEU A 55 -5.27 5.09 6.54
N ASN A 56 -4.30 5.90 6.13
CA ASN A 56 -4.47 7.34 5.99
C ASN A 56 -5.55 7.66 4.95
N VAL A 57 -5.55 6.95 3.84
CA VAL A 57 -6.58 7.11 2.80
C VAL A 57 -7.96 6.73 3.34
N TYR A 58 -8.03 5.59 4.06
CA TYR A 58 -9.30 5.17 4.67
C TYR A 58 -9.85 6.24 5.59
N HIS A 59 -9.04 6.75 6.51
CA HIS A 59 -9.49 7.77 7.47
C HIS A 59 -9.86 9.08 6.79
N ALA A 60 -9.05 9.54 5.86
CA ALA A 60 -9.32 10.79 5.15
C ALA A 60 -10.61 10.72 4.35
N LEU A 61 -10.84 9.63 3.63
CA LEU A 61 -12.05 9.46 2.84
C LEU A 61 -13.27 9.23 3.72
N HIS A 62 -13.14 8.45 4.78
CA HIS A 62 -14.25 8.16 5.68
C HIS A 62 -14.70 9.44 6.40
N ASP A 63 -13.75 10.21 6.95
CA ASP A 63 -14.07 11.41 7.70
C ASP A 63 -14.61 12.54 6.80
N GLY A 64 -14.16 12.58 5.54
CA GLY A 64 -14.53 13.65 4.62
C GLY A 64 -15.68 13.35 3.67
N PHE A 65 -15.87 12.10 3.28
CA PHE A 65 -16.78 11.74 2.19
C PHE A 65 -17.76 10.62 2.49
N PHE A 66 -17.59 9.89 3.58
CA PHE A 66 -18.53 8.83 3.93
C PHE A 66 -19.87 9.44 4.31
N THR A 67 -20.97 8.93 3.74
CA THR A 67 -22.32 9.37 4.06
C THR A 67 -23.13 8.22 4.66
N GLU A 68 -24.08 8.57 5.53
CA GLU A 68 -24.97 7.61 6.14
C GLU A 68 -25.77 6.86 5.08
N GLY A 69 -25.84 5.54 5.22
CA GLY A 69 -26.48 4.67 4.23
C GLY A 69 -25.52 4.00 3.29
N GLU A 70 -24.26 4.45 3.19
CA GLU A 70 -23.25 3.75 2.43
C GLU A 70 -22.78 2.50 3.18
N SER A 71 -22.28 1.53 2.43
CA SER A 71 -21.74 0.31 3.02
C SER A 71 -20.39 0.56 3.65
N GLU A 72 -20.27 0.44 4.95
CA GLU A 72 -18.98 0.50 5.66
C GLU A 72 -18.03 -0.58 5.15
N GLU A 73 -18.56 -1.78 4.88
CA GLU A 73 -17.75 -2.88 4.38
C GLU A 73 -17.14 -2.55 3.02
N SER A 74 -17.94 -2.10 2.07
CA SER A 74 -17.45 -1.75 0.73
C SER A 74 -16.46 -0.60 0.81
N PHE A 75 -16.73 0.39 1.64
CA PHE A 75 -15.84 1.53 1.84
C PHE A 75 -14.48 1.09 2.39
N ALA A 76 -14.50 0.23 3.41
CA ALA A 76 -13.25 -0.28 4.00
C ALA A 76 -12.44 -1.10 2.98
N ILE A 77 -13.11 -1.99 2.25
CA ILE A 77 -12.43 -2.81 1.22
C ILE A 77 -11.77 -1.91 0.18
N CYS A 78 -12.51 -0.97 -0.38
CA CYS A 78 -11.97 -0.11 -1.43
C CYS A 78 -10.82 0.77 -0.94
N ALA A 79 -10.97 1.40 0.21
CA ALA A 79 -9.96 2.30 0.73
C ALA A 79 -8.70 1.56 1.19
N LEU A 80 -8.86 0.47 1.93
CA LEU A 80 -7.73 -0.28 2.46
C LEU A 80 -6.95 -1.03 1.39
N LEU A 81 -7.60 -1.43 0.31
CA LEU A 81 -6.97 -2.22 -0.74
C LEU A 81 -6.69 -1.44 -2.03
N HIS A 82 -6.87 -0.13 -2.04
CA HIS A 82 -6.73 0.65 -3.28
C HIS A 82 -5.33 0.55 -3.90
N ASP A 83 -4.30 0.39 -3.09
CA ASP A 83 -2.91 0.26 -3.53
C ASP A 83 -2.35 -1.15 -3.33
N LEU A 84 -3.23 -2.16 -3.27
CA LEU A 84 -2.83 -3.56 -3.12
C LEU A 84 -1.80 -4.00 -4.16
N CYS A 85 -1.85 -3.45 -5.36
CA CYS A 85 -0.94 -3.76 -6.44
C CYS A 85 0.54 -3.44 -6.11
N LYS A 86 0.79 -2.64 -5.09
CA LYS A 86 2.14 -2.34 -4.64
C LYS A 86 2.73 -3.39 -3.70
N ALA A 87 1.92 -4.36 -3.26
CA ALA A 87 2.43 -5.50 -2.51
C ALA A 87 3.37 -6.32 -3.41
N ASN A 88 4.52 -6.73 -2.87
CA ASN A 88 5.57 -7.45 -3.61
C ASN A 88 6.13 -6.68 -4.81
N TYR A 89 5.95 -5.36 -4.83
CA TYR A 89 6.36 -4.51 -5.96
C TYR A 89 7.73 -3.88 -5.74
N TYR A 90 8.05 -3.49 -4.51
CA TYR A 90 9.31 -2.83 -4.18
C TYR A 90 10.29 -3.81 -3.57
N LYS A 91 11.58 -3.59 -3.83
CA LYS A 91 12.63 -4.30 -3.11
C LYS A 91 13.39 -3.32 -2.23
N LYS A 92 13.77 -3.79 -1.05
CA LYS A 92 14.54 -3.02 -0.08
C LYS A 92 16.03 -3.20 -0.33
N GLY A 93 16.75 -2.10 -0.28
CA GLY A 93 18.19 -2.09 -0.40
C GLY A 93 18.77 -0.95 0.41
N THR A 94 19.97 -0.55 0.06
CA THR A 94 20.63 0.59 0.69
C THR A 94 21.22 1.49 -0.38
N ARG A 95 21.39 2.77 -0.03
CA ARG A 95 22.11 3.72 -0.85
C ARG A 95 23.11 4.46 0.02
N ASN A 96 24.17 4.96 -0.60
CA ASN A 96 25.18 5.74 0.09
C ASN A 96 24.80 7.21 0.05
N VAL A 97 24.79 7.85 1.22
CA VAL A 97 24.50 9.27 1.36
C VAL A 97 25.61 9.90 2.15
N LYS A 98 26.10 11.07 1.68
CA LYS A 98 27.12 11.81 2.40
C LYS A 98 26.48 12.61 3.53
N ASN A 99 27.00 12.44 4.74
CA ASN A 99 26.60 13.24 5.89
C ASN A 99 27.32 14.59 5.82
N ASP A 100 26.57 15.66 5.59
CA ASP A 100 27.14 17.01 5.44
C ASP A 100 27.77 17.52 6.72
N ALA A 101 27.32 17.05 7.89
CA ALA A 101 27.87 17.47 9.17
C ALA A 101 29.24 16.83 9.46
N THR A 102 29.44 15.57 9.06
CA THR A 102 30.68 14.82 9.34
C THR A 102 31.56 14.66 8.12
N GLY A 103 31.01 14.85 6.90
CA GLY A 103 31.71 14.60 5.65
C GLY A 103 31.85 13.12 5.31
N GLN A 104 31.30 12.22 6.11
CA GLN A 104 31.42 10.78 5.90
C GLN A 104 30.24 10.22 5.13
N TRP A 105 30.47 9.11 4.42
CA TRP A 105 29.43 8.39 3.70
C TRP A 105 28.75 7.40 4.64
N GLU A 106 27.43 7.38 4.58
CA GLU A 106 26.60 6.50 5.38
C GLU A 106 25.69 5.70 4.47
N LYS A 107 25.36 4.46 4.88
CA LYS A 107 24.36 3.63 4.21
C LYS A 107 23.00 3.90 4.83
N VAL A 108 22.03 4.24 3.99
CA VAL A 108 20.65 4.45 4.44
C VAL A 108 19.74 3.48 3.71
N PRO A 109 18.61 3.07 4.31
CA PRO A 109 17.63 2.23 3.62
C PRO A 109 17.12 2.92 2.37
N SER A 110 16.91 2.15 1.32
CA SER A 110 16.30 2.64 0.09
C SER A 110 15.42 1.57 -0.51
N TYR A 111 14.47 1.99 -1.34
CA TYR A 111 13.54 1.10 -2.01
C TYR A 111 13.63 1.34 -3.50
N SER A 112 13.50 0.26 -4.26
CA SER A 112 13.49 0.31 -5.72
C SER A 112 12.42 -0.62 -6.24
N VAL A 113 12.05 -0.42 -7.51
CA VAL A 113 11.07 -1.27 -8.17
C VAL A 113 11.77 -2.56 -8.61
N GLU A 114 11.08 -3.70 -8.43
CA GLU A 114 11.57 -4.97 -8.96
C GLU A 114 11.65 -4.92 -10.47
N ASP A 115 12.70 -5.53 -11.04
CA ASP A 115 12.90 -5.55 -12.49
C ASP A 115 11.79 -6.30 -13.23
N LEU A 116 11.01 -7.11 -12.51
CA LEU A 116 9.87 -7.84 -13.07
C LEU A 116 8.69 -6.93 -13.42
N PHE A 117 8.69 -5.67 -12.97
CA PHE A 117 7.58 -4.74 -13.16
C PHE A 117 8.03 -3.48 -13.90
N PRO A 118 8.53 -3.60 -15.15
CA PRO A 118 9.11 -2.44 -15.84
C PRO A 118 8.08 -1.37 -16.23
N TYR A 119 6.80 -1.72 -16.25
CA TYR A 119 5.72 -0.81 -16.68
C TYR A 119 4.85 -0.34 -15.52
N GLY A 120 5.27 -0.60 -14.28
CA GLY A 120 4.52 -0.19 -13.11
C GLY A 120 3.73 -1.32 -12.46
N PRO A 121 2.96 -1.02 -11.40
CA PRO A 121 2.14 -2.03 -10.72
C PRO A 121 1.08 -2.64 -11.65
N VAL A 122 0.71 -3.88 -11.36
CA VAL A 122 -0.25 -4.63 -12.19
C VAL A 122 -1.57 -3.88 -12.37
N SER A 123 -2.11 -3.29 -11.32
CA SER A 123 -3.37 -2.55 -11.40
C SER A 123 -3.26 -1.32 -12.30
N TYR A 124 -2.14 -0.63 -12.25
CA TYR A 124 -1.90 0.52 -13.12
C TYR A 124 -1.83 0.10 -14.59
N THR A 125 -1.09 -0.97 -14.86
CA THR A 125 -1.00 -1.52 -16.22
C THR A 125 -2.36 -1.92 -16.75
N HIS A 126 -3.17 -2.57 -15.92
CA HIS A 126 -4.51 -2.99 -16.28
C HIS A 126 -5.43 -1.79 -16.56
N LEU A 127 -5.39 -0.77 -15.72
CA LEU A 127 -6.16 0.45 -15.91
C LEU A 127 -5.79 1.17 -17.20
N ARG A 128 -4.51 1.24 -17.52
CA ARG A 128 -4.05 1.85 -18.77
C ARG A 128 -4.55 1.08 -19.99
N ALA A 129 -4.53 -0.24 -19.93
CA ALA A 129 -5.08 -1.06 -21.00
C ALA A 129 -6.56 -0.81 -21.19
N HIS A 130 -7.31 -0.68 -20.11
CA HIS A 130 -8.74 -0.34 -20.15
C HIS A 130 -8.99 1.04 -20.74
N GLU A 131 -8.25 2.05 -20.31
CA GLU A 131 -8.35 3.40 -20.84
C GLU A 131 -8.15 3.41 -22.34
N THR A 132 -7.10 2.74 -22.81
CA THR A 132 -6.82 2.65 -24.25
C THR A 132 -7.96 1.96 -25.02
N SER A 133 -8.53 0.92 -24.45
CA SER A 133 -9.62 0.17 -25.09
C SER A 133 -10.92 0.95 -25.13
N GLN A 134 -11.22 1.70 -24.07
CA GLN A 134 -12.49 2.39 -23.93
C GLN A 134 -12.51 3.76 -24.61
N ASP A 135 -11.35 4.34 -24.80
CA ASP A 135 -11.22 5.61 -25.52
C ASP A 135 -11.44 5.45 -27.03
N LEU A 136 -11.51 4.22 -27.46
CA LEU A 136 -11.84 3.89 -28.83
C LEU A 136 -13.35 3.75 -28.99
#